data_897e387aa7874cfa13262291bb48555e
#
_entry.id   897e387aa7874cfa13262291bb48555e
#
_cell.length_a   1.000
_cell.length_b   1.000
_cell.length_c   1.000
_cell.angle_alpha   90.00
_cell.angle_beta   90.00
_cell.angle_gamma   90.00
#
_symmetry.space_group_name_H-M   'P 1'
#
loop_
_entity.id
_entity.type
_entity.pdbx_description
1 polymer ?
#
loop_
_entity_poly.entity_id
_entity_poly.type
_entity_poly.pdbx_seq_one_letter_code
_entity_poly.pdbx_strand_id
1 'polypeptide(L)'
;LMAGMAHLPEDRRREIGRDALTVCRQVAEDEACGRTPRRMCPLNTAGRCGLHSHRLMICRLHGVPHELRFPDGTVSRGQGCPVFTGRFPDRDYIPFDRTPFYRKLSALEQEFRKAAGLDRKFKMTIAQMIAHDPDIQP
;
A
#
# COMPACT_ATOMS: atom_id res chain seq x y z
N LEU A 1 8.52 1.75 5.84
CA LEU A 1 8.10 3.03 5.26
C LEU A 1 8.61 4.19 6.12
N MET A 2 8.19 4.30 7.37
CA MET A 2 8.54 5.41 8.27
C MET A 2 10.05 5.56 8.46
N ALA A 3 10.78 4.45 8.65
CA ALA A 3 12.25 4.47 8.68
C ALA A 3 12.87 5.09 7.41
N GLY A 4 12.26 4.88 6.24
CA GLY A 4 12.71 5.52 5.00
C GLY A 4 12.37 7.01 4.96
N MET A 5 11.22 7.41 5.49
CA MET A 5 10.85 8.82 5.62
C MET A 5 11.83 9.60 6.49
N ALA A 6 12.28 9.02 7.61
CA ALA A 6 13.22 9.64 8.54
C ALA A 6 14.57 10.01 7.90
N HIS A 7 14.96 9.35 6.81
CA HIS A 7 16.20 9.65 6.07
C HIS A 7 16.05 10.74 5.01
N LEU A 8 14.82 11.21 4.76
CA LEU A 8 14.60 12.29 3.79
C LEU A 8 14.90 13.67 4.42
N PRO A 9 15.32 14.66 3.61
CA PRO A 9 15.37 16.05 4.02
C PRO A 9 14.02 16.53 4.56
N GLU A 10 14.04 17.46 5.49
CA GLU A 10 12.83 17.95 6.17
C GLU A 10 11.82 18.58 5.23
N ASP A 11 12.30 19.42 4.30
CA ASP A 11 11.47 20.04 3.26
C ASP A 11 10.73 18.98 2.41
N ARG A 12 11.42 17.92 2.03
CA ARG A 12 10.83 16.82 1.28
C ARG A 12 9.80 16.03 2.11
N ARG A 13 10.05 15.82 3.39
CA ARG A 13 9.08 15.17 4.29
C ARG A 13 7.81 16.01 4.41
N ARG A 14 7.94 17.32 4.58
CA ARG A 14 6.79 18.24 4.64
C ARG A 14 6.00 18.27 3.34
N GLU A 15 6.66 18.27 2.20
CA GLU A 15 6.00 18.18 0.88
C GLU A 15 5.17 16.90 0.79
N ILE A 16 5.77 15.75 1.08
CA ILE A 16 5.07 14.46 1.08
C ILE A 16 3.91 14.45 2.08
N GLY A 17 4.05 15.08 3.23
CA GLY A 17 2.98 15.25 4.23
C GLY A 17 1.78 16.01 3.67
N ARG A 18 2.01 17.16 3.00
CA ARG A 18 0.95 17.92 2.32
C ARG A 18 0.26 17.12 1.23
N ASP A 19 1.03 16.38 0.43
CA ASP A 19 0.49 15.51 -0.61
C ASP A 19 -0.36 14.40 -0.01
N ALA A 20 0.08 13.81 1.10
CA ALA A 20 -0.66 12.78 1.81
C ALA A 20 -2.01 13.28 2.34
N LEU A 21 -2.02 14.46 2.97
CA LEU A 21 -3.28 15.10 3.43
C LEU A 21 -4.22 15.39 2.25
N THR A 22 -3.68 15.85 1.13
CA THR A 22 -4.45 16.12 -0.08
C THR A 22 -5.08 14.82 -0.63
N VAL A 23 -4.31 13.74 -0.70
CA VAL A 23 -4.82 12.43 -1.11
C VAL A 23 -5.90 11.92 -0.16
N CYS A 24 -5.71 12.04 1.16
CA CYS A 24 -6.72 11.64 2.14
C CYS A 24 -8.03 12.38 1.95
N ARG A 25 -7.99 13.70 1.76
CA ARG A 25 -9.18 14.52 1.49
C ARG A 25 -9.88 14.09 0.20
N GLN A 26 -9.15 13.93 -0.89
CA GLN A 26 -9.70 13.52 -2.17
C GLN A 26 -10.33 12.12 -2.13
N VAL A 27 -9.74 11.19 -1.36
CA VAL A 27 -10.31 9.86 -1.12
C VAL A 27 -11.64 9.98 -0.38
N ALA A 28 -11.71 10.77 0.68
CA ALA A 28 -12.94 10.99 1.43
C ALA A 28 -14.05 11.63 0.58
N GLU A 29 -13.70 12.59 -0.29
CA GLU A 29 -14.62 13.22 -1.25
C GLU A 29 -15.16 12.19 -2.27
N ASP A 30 -14.29 11.32 -2.82
CA ASP A 30 -14.71 10.28 -3.74
C ASP A 30 -15.67 9.29 -3.08
N GLU A 31 -15.34 8.84 -1.86
CA GLU A 31 -16.17 7.91 -1.08
C GLU A 31 -17.54 8.52 -0.73
N ALA A 32 -17.56 9.79 -0.30
CA ALA A 32 -18.81 10.52 -0.02
C ALA A 32 -19.71 10.64 -1.25
N CYS A 33 -19.13 10.67 -2.45
CA CYS A 33 -19.85 10.68 -3.73
C CYS A 33 -20.12 9.27 -4.31
N GLY A 34 -19.85 8.19 -3.56
CA GLY A 34 -20.04 6.81 -4.02
C GLY A 34 -19.07 6.39 -5.12
N ARG A 35 -17.98 7.14 -5.35
CA ARG A 35 -16.94 6.80 -6.32
C ARG A 35 -15.88 5.92 -5.70
N THR A 36 -15.36 4.96 -6.47
CA THR A 36 -14.18 4.19 -6.06
C THR A 36 -12.93 5.05 -6.18
N PRO A 37 -12.22 5.38 -5.08
CA PRO A 37 -11.04 6.22 -5.12
C PRO A 37 -9.92 5.57 -5.96
N ARG A 38 -9.32 6.35 -6.87
CA ARG A 38 -8.15 5.96 -7.66
C ARG A 38 -7.13 7.09 -7.61
N ARG A 39 -6.41 7.17 -6.49
CA ARG A 39 -5.45 8.26 -6.25
C ARG A 39 -4.02 7.74 -6.30
N MET A 40 -3.13 8.56 -6.83
CA MET A 40 -1.71 8.24 -6.84
C MET A 40 -1.15 8.29 -5.41
N CYS A 41 -0.23 7.38 -5.11
CA CYS A 41 0.47 7.37 -3.84
C CYS A 41 1.28 8.69 -3.65
N PRO A 42 1.24 9.35 -2.48
CA PRO A 42 1.97 10.59 -2.22
C PRO A 42 3.50 10.45 -2.34
N LEU A 43 4.01 9.22 -2.31
CA LEU A 43 5.43 8.93 -2.53
C LEU A 43 5.80 8.76 -4.01
N ASN A 44 4.84 8.89 -4.92
CA ASN A 44 5.09 8.75 -6.35
C ASN A 44 5.49 10.09 -6.96
N THR A 45 6.68 10.15 -7.54
CA THR A 45 7.14 11.29 -8.33
C THR A 45 7.46 10.81 -9.74
N ALA A 46 6.77 11.32 -10.74
CA ALA A 46 6.96 10.96 -12.15
C ALA A 46 6.96 9.43 -12.41
N GLY A 47 6.04 8.71 -11.79
CA GLY A 47 5.90 7.26 -11.95
C GLY A 47 6.87 6.42 -11.10
N ARG A 48 7.72 7.04 -10.30
CA ARG A 48 8.69 6.37 -9.44
C ARG A 48 8.39 6.58 -7.96
N CYS A 49 8.61 5.53 -7.16
CA CYS A 49 8.48 5.64 -5.71
C CYS A 49 9.74 6.27 -5.11
N GLY A 50 9.61 7.40 -4.44
CA GLY A 50 10.72 8.09 -3.76
C GLY A 50 11.36 7.27 -2.62
N LEU A 51 10.64 6.28 -2.08
CA LEU A 51 11.14 5.37 -1.05
C LEU A 51 11.20 3.92 -1.54
N HIS A 52 11.75 3.69 -2.74
CA HIS A 52 11.71 2.38 -3.39
C HIS A 52 12.31 1.25 -2.53
N SER A 53 13.44 1.46 -1.87
CA SER A 53 14.09 0.48 -0.98
C SER A 53 13.28 0.18 0.29
N HIS A 54 12.44 1.12 0.73
CA HIS A 54 11.60 1.03 1.92
C HIS A 54 10.12 0.72 1.61
N ARG A 55 9.85 0.17 0.42
CA ARG A 55 8.49 -0.20 0.01
C ARG A 55 7.91 -1.27 0.90
N LEU A 56 6.67 -1.08 1.31
CA LEU A 56 5.88 -2.10 2.00
C LEU A 56 5.69 -3.36 1.14
N MET A 57 5.42 -4.48 1.77
CA MET A 57 5.12 -5.74 1.08
C MET A 57 4.05 -5.55 0.00
N ILE A 58 2.94 -4.88 0.35
CA ILE A 58 1.84 -4.66 -0.59
C ILE A 58 2.27 -3.86 -1.83
N CYS A 59 3.17 -2.88 -1.67
CA CYS A 59 3.70 -2.11 -2.78
C CYS A 59 4.60 -2.95 -3.71
N ARG A 60 5.33 -3.92 -3.14
CA ARG A 60 6.20 -4.83 -3.90
C ARG A 60 5.41 -5.86 -4.69
N LEU A 61 4.24 -6.23 -4.17
CA LEU A 61 3.33 -7.19 -4.78
C LEU A 61 2.31 -6.54 -5.72
N HIS A 62 2.24 -5.21 -5.74
CA HIS A 62 1.27 -4.49 -6.58
C HIS A 62 1.60 -4.61 -8.06
N GLY A 63 0.56 -4.77 -8.86
CA GLY A 63 0.63 -4.68 -10.32
C GLY A 63 0.96 -5.99 -11.04
N VAL A 64 1.44 -7.03 -10.36
CA VAL A 64 1.73 -8.32 -10.98
C VAL A 64 0.55 -9.30 -10.86
N PRO A 65 0.39 -10.24 -11.81
CA PRO A 65 -0.57 -11.32 -11.70
C PRO A 65 -0.34 -12.15 -10.44
N HIS A 66 -1.41 -12.61 -9.81
CA HIS A 66 -1.27 -13.30 -8.53
C HIS A 66 -2.40 -14.25 -8.20
N GLU A 67 -2.12 -15.18 -7.31
CA GLU A 67 -3.10 -16.01 -6.61
C GLU A 67 -3.07 -15.71 -5.10
N LEU A 68 -4.22 -15.87 -4.47
CA LEU A 68 -4.39 -15.88 -3.02
C LEU A 68 -5.29 -17.06 -2.65
N ARG A 69 -4.76 -17.99 -1.87
CA ARG A 69 -5.47 -19.20 -1.43
C ARG A 69 -6.02 -18.97 -0.03
N PHE A 70 -7.33 -19.15 0.11
CA PHE A 70 -8.03 -19.02 1.39
C PHE A 70 -8.07 -20.35 2.15
N PRO A 71 -8.32 -20.30 3.48
CA PRO A 71 -8.41 -21.52 4.30
C PRO A 71 -9.53 -22.51 3.90
N ASP A 72 -10.59 -22.00 3.27
CA ASP A 72 -11.71 -22.80 2.73
C ASP A 72 -11.39 -23.50 1.39
N GLY A 73 -10.15 -23.37 0.90
CA GLY A 73 -9.70 -23.95 -0.36
C GLY A 73 -9.99 -23.09 -1.59
N THR A 74 -10.72 -21.97 -1.45
CA THR A 74 -10.97 -21.07 -2.57
C THR A 74 -9.69 -20.35 -3.00
N VAL A 75 -9.60 -20.00 -4.28
CA VAL A 75 -8.46 -19.30 -4.87
C VAL A 75 -8.94 -18.02 -5.57
N SER A 76 -8.54 -16.88 -5.05
CA SER A 76 -8.71 -15.60 -5.73
C SER A 76 -7.55 -15.38 -6.70
N ARG A 77 -7.88 -15.00 -7.94
CA ARG A 77 -6.90 -14.70 -8.99
C ARG A 77 -7.01 -13.25 -9.43
N GLY A 78 -5.86 -12.57 -9.50
CA GLY A 78 -5.77 -11.22 -10.02
C GLY A 78 -4.82 -11.16 -11.22
N GLN A 79 -5.26 -10.53 -12.30
CA GLN A 79 -4.49 -10.44 -13.54
C GLN A 79 -3.39 -9.36 -13.54
N GLY A 80 -3.20 -8.69 -12.41
CA GLY A 80 -2.30 -7.56 -12.30
C GLY A 80 -2.98 -6.22 -12.63
N CYS A 81 -2.19 -5.17 -12.83
CA CYS A 81 -2.73 -3.86 -13.18
C CYS A 81 -2.89 -3.72 -14.71
N PRO A 82 -3.76 -2.80 -15.18
CA PRO A 82 -3.97 -2.57 -16.62
C PRO A 82 -2.69 -2.22 -17.39
N VAL A 83 -1.71 -1.57 -16.74
CA VAL A 83 -0.42 -1.26 -17.37
C VAL A 83 0.38 -2.54 -17.63
N PHE A 84 0.33 -3.50 -16.70
CA PHE A 84 0.99 -4.79 -16.88
C PHE A 84 0.32 -5.58 -18.01
N THR A 85 -0.98 -5.72 -17.97
CA THR A 85 -1.74 -6.48 -18.99
C THR A 85 -1.64 -5.84 -20.38
N GLY A 86 -1.62 -4.51 -20.46
CA GLY A 86 -1.44 -3.80 -21.74
C GLY A 86 -0.02 -3.93 -22.34
N ARG A 87 1.01 -4.06 -21.48
CA ARG A 87 2.40 -4.26 -21.94
C ARG A 87 2.74 -5.70 -22.33
N PHE A 88 2.01 -6.65 -21.79
CA PHE A 88 2.29 -8.08 -21.95
C PHE A 88 1.01 -8.86 -22.26
N PRO A 89 0.29 -8.51 -23.36
CA PRO A 89 -1.02 -9.11 -23.67
C PRO A 89 -0.91 -10.61 -23.96
N ASP A 90 0.18 -11.04 -24.57
CA ASP A 90 0.36 -12.42 -25.07
C ASP A 90 1.23 -13.29 -24.16
N ARG A 91 1.53 -12.84 -22.95
CA ARG A 91 2.30 -13.66 -22.02
C ARG A 91 1.43 -14.67 -21.29
N ASP A 92 1.94 -15.88 -21.22
CA ASP A 92 1.39 -16.90 -20.33
C ASP A 92 1.29 -16.35 -18.91
N TYR A 93 0.12 -16.54 -18.33
CA TYR A 93 -0.13 -16.13 -16.96
C TYR A 93 0.58 -17.07 -16.01
N ILE A 94 1.69 -16.60 -15.44
CA ILE A 94 2.36 -17.29 -14.33
C ILE A 94 1.89 -16.60 -13.04
N PRO A 95 0.97 -17.23 -12.29
CA PRO A 95 0.46 -16.63 -11.08
C PRO A 95 1.51 -16.65 -9.98
N PHE A 96 1.72 -15.51 -9.34
CA PHE A 96 2.52 -15.40 -8.14
C PHE A 96 1.65 -15.70 -6.92
N ASP A 97 1.94 -16.80 -6.19
CA ASP A 97 1.21 -17.12 -4.96
C ASP A 97 1.59 -16.15 -3.84
N ARG A 98 0.64 -15.28 -3.48
CA ARG A 98 0.80 -14.30 -2.39
C ARG A 98 0.49 -14.86 -1.01
N THR A 99 -0.11 -16.04 -0.92
CA THR A 99 -0.60 -16.64 0.32
C THR A 99 0.46 -16.71 1.43
N PRO A 100 1.70 -17.18 1.16
CA PRO A 100 2.73 -17.25 2.22
C PRO A 100 3.06 -15.89 2.83
N PHE A 101 3.08 -14.84 1.99
CA PHE A 101 3.40 -13.47 2.43
C PHE A 101 2.28 -12.90 3.31
N TYR A 102 1.02 -13.12 2.94
CA TYR A 102 -0.12 -12.67 3.73
C TYR A 102 -0.24 -13.43 5.04
N ARG A 103 0.04 -14.74 5.06
CA ARG A 103 0.10 -15.53 6.30
C ARG A 103 1.15 -15.00 7.27
N LYS A 104 2.36 -14.76 6.75
CA LYS A 104 3.45 -14.19 7.56
C LYS A 104 3.10 -12.79 8.08
N LEU A 105 2.53 -11.93 7.24
CA LEU A 105 2.10 -10.60 7.65
C LEU A 105 1.03 -10.66 8.74
N SER A 106 0.05 -11.57 8.61
CA SER A 106 -1.00 -11.76 9.60
C SER A 106 -0.46 -12.25 10.95
N ALA A 107 0.52 -13.15 10.93
CA ALA A 107 1.18 -13.60 12.16
C ALA A 107 1.92 -12.45 12.85
N LEU A 108 2.73 -11.71 12.11
CA LEU A 108 3.45 -10.53 12.64
C LEU A 108 2.48 -9.46 13.18
N GLU A 109 1.37 -9.23 12.52
CA GLU A 109 0.35 -8.27 12.96
C GLU A 109 -0.29 -8.72 14.27
N GLN A 110 -0.57 -10.01 14.42
CA GLN A 110 -1.11 -10.57 15.66
C GLN A 110 -0.12 -10.47 16.82
N GLU A 111 1.14 -10.81 16.58
CA GLU A 111 2.21 -10.68 17.58
C GLU A 111 2.37 -9.22 18.03
N PHE A 112 2.42 -8.30 17.07
CA PHE A 112 2.52 -6.87 17.34
C PHE A 112 1.34 -6.36 18.18
N ARG A 113 0.11 -6.68 17.78
CA ARG A 113 -1.08 -6.25 18.53
C ARG A 113 -1.07 -6.79 19.96
N LYS A 114 -0.72 -8.06 20.13
CA LYS A 114 -0.60 -8.68 21.48
C LYS A 114 0.44 -7.95 22.32
N ALA A 115 1.61 -7.66 21.75
CA ALA A 115 2.68 -6.97 22.47
C ALA A 115 2.33 -5.52 22.80
N ALA A 116 1.56 -4.85 21.96
CA ALA A 116 1.15 -3.45 22.11
C ALA A 116 -0.17 -3.28 22.87
N GLY A 117 -0.83 -4.36 23.33
CA GLY A 117 -2.13 -4.30 24.01
C GLY A 117 -3.27 -3.77 23.12
N LEU A 118 -3.22 -4.01 21.82
CA LEU A 118 -4.18 -3.49 20.84
C LEU A 118 -5.25 -4.53 20.49
N ASP A 119 -6.49 -4.25 20.84
CA ASP A 119 -7.62 -5.16 20.57
C ASP A 119 -8.13 -5.09 19.14
N ARG A 120 -7.88 -4.00 18.42
CA ARG A 120 -8.40 -3.76 17.07
C ARG A 120 -7.33 -3.82 16.00
N LYS A 121 -7.70 -4.31 14.82
CA LYS A 121 -6.88 -4.20 13.61
C LYS A 121 -6.94 -2.79 13.06
N PHE A 122 -5.77 -2.25 12.75
CA PHE A 122 -5.66 -1.00 12.02
C PHE A 122 -5.53 -1.28 10.53
N LYS A 123 -6.34 -0.60 9.73
CA LYS A 123 -6.20 -0.58 8.28
C LYS A 123 -6.01 0.86 7.86
N MET A 124 -4.83 1.16 7.34
CA MET A 124 -4.49 2.50 6.87
C MET A 124 -3.90 2.41 5.47
N THR A 125 -4.24 3.36 4.63
CA THR A 125 -3.53 3.59 3.37
C THR A 125 -2.16 4.22 3.67
N ILE A 126 -1.25 4.21 2.69
CA ILE A 126 0.05 4.88 2.82
C ILE A 126 -0.14 6.38 3.10
N ALA A 127 -1.11 7.01 2.43
CA ALA A 127 -1.42 8.42 2.67
C ALA A 127 -1.86 8.68 4.12
N GLN A 128 -2.76 7.86 4.65
CA GLN A 128 -3.19 7.96 6.05
C GLN A 128 -2.03 7.72 7.03
N MET A 129 -1.18 6.73 6.78
CA MET A 129 0.00 6.48 7.63
C MET A 129 0.91 7.72 7.71
N ILE A 130 1.15 8.38 6.58
CA ILE A 130 1.99 9.58 6.50
C ILE A 130 1.27 10.77 7.16
N ALA A 131 -0.02 10.96 6.88
CA ALA A 131 -0.81 12.07 7.40
C ALA A 131 -1.01 12.02 8.93
N HIS A 132 -0.93 10.83 9.53
CA HIS A 132 -1.03 10.65 10.99
C HIS A 132 0.32 10.62 11.72
N ASP A 133 1.43 10.71 11.01
CA ASP A 133 2.75 10.75 11.64
C ASP A 133 3.03 12.14 12.19
N PRO A 134 3.22 12.29 13.52
CA PRO A 134 3.47 13.59 14.14
C PRO A 134 4.75 14.26 13.66
N ASP A 135 5.75 13.49 13.23
CA ASP A 135 7.04 14.00 12.76
C ASP A 135 7.01 14.51 11.30
N ILE A 136 5.86 14.34 10.62
CA ILE A 136 5.70 14.68 9.20
C ILE A 136 4.63 15.76 8.99
N GLN A 137 3.92 16.14 10.03
CA GLN A 137 2.88 17.17 9.91
C GLN A 137 3.46 18.50 9.41
N PRO A 138 2.78 19.17 8.45
CA PRO A 138 3.25 20.41 7.85
C PRO A 138 3.23 21.60 8.80
#